data_02c92f3656e3431a58ccfdd731dba918
#
_entry.id   02c92f3656e3431a58ccfdd731dba918
#
_cell.length_a   1.000
_cell.length_b   1.000
_cell.length_c   1.000
_cell.angle_alpha   90.00
_cell.angle_beta   90.00
_cell.angle_gamma   90.00
#
_symmetry.space_group_name_H-M   'P 1'
#
loop_
_entity.id
_entity.type
_entity.pdbx_description
1 polymer ?
#
loop_
_entity_poly.entity_id
_entity_poly.type
_entity_poly.pdbx_seq_one_letter_code
_entity_poly.pdbx_strand_id
1 'polypeptide(L)'
;MTEGFNTQRDEKTDSRHNLTWHMMDINRQKREKQMQQKAFTIWMSGLSGAGKSTIANALEKRLYAMGKKTMLLDGDNVRMGLNSNLGFSDEDRVENIRRIAEVAKLMNDAGLIVITAFISPYRHDRENAKQIIGDGFREVYVSTSIEECEKRDVKGLYKAAREGKIAQFTGITRDRKSVV
;
A
#
# COMPACT_ATOMS: atom_id res chain seq x y z
N MET A 1 -17.38 -18.26 29.99
CA MET A 1 -17.20 -19.12 28.81
C MET A 1 -16.40 -18.36 27.80
N THR A 2 -15.12 -18.68 27.74
CA THR A 2 -14.14 -18.02 26.86
C THR A 2 -13.88 -18.95 25.69
N GLU A 3 -14.41 -18.62 24.52
CA GLU A 3 -14.13 -19.38 23.30
C GLU A 3 -12.77 -18.95 22.74
N GLY A 4 -11.86 -19.90 22.70
CA GLY A 4 -10.51 -19.74 22.22
C GLY A 4 -10.48 -19.64 20.68
N PHE A 5 -9.83 -18.61 20.17
CA PHE A 5 -9.37 -18.56 18.79
C PHE A 5 -8.16 -19.49 18.62
N ASN A 6 -8.41 -20.69 18.09
CA ASN A 6 -7.38 -21.64 17.70
C ASN A 6 -6.96 -21.33 16.25
N THR A 7 -5.88 -20.58 16.07
CA THR A 7 -5.18 -20.47 14.78
C THR A 7 -4.03 -21.46 14.79
N GLN A 8 -4.22 -22.63 14.16
CA GLN A 8 -3.13 -23.50 13.80
C GLN A 8 -2.17 -22.73 12.87
N ARG A 9 -0.97 -22.47 13.35
CA ARG A 9 0.16 -22.00 12.54
C ARG A 9 1.04 -23.19 12.23
N ASP A 10 1.31 -23.38 10.94
CA ASP A 10 2.26 -24.38 10.45
C ASP A 10 3.64 -24.21 11.13
N GLU A 11 4.15 -25.31 11.67
CA GLU A 11 5.48 -25.42 12.26
C GLU A 11 6.58 -25.35 11.19
N LYS A 12 6.84 -24.13 10.67
CA LYS A 12 8.15 -23.80 10.11
C LYS A 12 8.99 -23.28 11.27
N THR A 13 10.16 -23.89 11.50
CA THR A 13 11.19 -23.46 12.45
C THR A 13 11.34 -21.94 12.42
N ASP A 14 10.65 -21.29 13.33
CA ASP A 14 10.53 -19.83 13.37
C ASP A 14 11.68 -19.29 14.22
N SER A 15 12.64 -18.61 13.59
CA SER A 15 13.71 -17.86 14.26
C SER A 15 13.20 -16.80 15.26
N ARG A 16 11.86 -16.65 15.38
CA ARG A 16 11.15 -15.72 16.27
C ARG A 16 10.84 -16.29 17.67
N HIS A 17 11.36 -17.45 18.04
CA HIS A 17 11.14 -18.04 19.37
C HIS A 17 11.49 -17.14 20.56
N ASN A 18 12.28 -16.08 20.33
CA ASN A 18 12.66 -15.10 21.34
C ASN A 18 11.84 -13.81 21.33
N LEU A 19 10.77 -13.73 20.52
CA LEU A 19 9.92 -12.54 20.43
C LEU A 19 8.70 -12.69 21.34
N THR A 20 8.47 -11.68 22.19
CA THR A 20 7.29 -11.57 23.03
C THR A 20 6.53 -10.30 22.68
N TRP A 21 5.21 -10.43 22.48
CA TRP A 21 4.38 -9.27 22.26
C TRP A 21 4.17 -8.50 23.57
N HIS A 22 4.53 -7.22 23.58
CA HIS A 22 4.33 -6.34 24.71
C HIS A 22 3.09 -5.45 24.50
N MET A 23 2.17 -5.50 25.44
CA MET A 23 1.00 -4.60 25.46
C MET A 23 1.43 -3.21 25.91
N MET A 24 1.17 -2.20 25.06
CA MET A 24 1.51 -0.81 25.36
C MET A 24 0.28 -0.08 25.92
N ASP A 25 0.49 0.75 26.95
CA ASP A 25 -0.57 1.53 27.60
C ASP A 25 -1.20 2.56 26.64
N ILE A 26 -0.41 3.15 25.77
CA ILE A 26 -0.88 4.08 24.75
C ILE A 26 -1.12 3.34 23.44
N ASN A 27 -2.39 3.02 23.20
CA ASN A 27 -2.84 2.33 22.01
C ASN A 27 -3.42 3.29 20.95
N ARG A 28 -3.81 2.75 19.79
CA ARG A 28 -4.42 3.49 18.69
C ARG A 28 -5.63 4.30 19.12
N GLN A 29 -6.54 3.74 19.92
CA GLN A 29 -7.76 4.43 20.35
C GLN A 29 -7.46 5.68 21.18
N LYS A 30 -6.47 5.63 22.07
CA LYS A 30 -6.04 6.78 22.87
C LYS A 30 -5.45 7.88 21.97
N ARG A 31 -4.65 7.51 20.95
CA ARG A 31 -4.09 8.45 19.97
C ARG A 31 -5.17 9.07 19.08
N GLU A 32 -6.12 8.27 18.59
CA GLU A 32 -7.27 8.75 17.79
C GLU A 32 -8.09 9.77 18.58
N LYS A 33 -8.34 9.50 19.87
CA LYS A 33 -9.04 10.43 20.77
C LYS A 33 -8.28 11.75 20.92
N GLN A 34 -6.96 11.68 21.16
CA GLN A 34 -6.11 12.86 21.30
C GLN A 34 -6.06 13.69 20.02
N MET A 35 -6.01 13.04 18.85
CA MET A 35 -5.94 13.68 17.53
C MET A 35 -7.33 14.10 17.01
N GLN A 36 -8.40 13.72 17.67
CA GLN A 36 -9.80 13.99 17.26
C GLN A 36 -10.05 13.49 15.81
N GLN A 37 -9.52 12.31 15.49
CA GLN A 37 -9.72 11.67 14.18
C GLN A 37 -9.68 10.15 14.30
N LYS A 38 -10.29 9.47 13.31
CA LYS A 38 -10.12 8.04 13.11
C LYS A 38 -8.95 7.79 12.17
N ALA A 39 -8.10 6.83 12.52
CA ALA A 39 -7.00 6.40 11.68
C ALA A 39 -7.49 5.33 10.71
N PHE A 40 -7.13 5.46 9.46
CA PHE A 40 -7.42 4.49 8.40
C PHE A 40 -6.46 4.69 7.23
N THR A 41 -6.42 3.70 6.34
CA THR A 41 -5.59 3.75 5.14
C THR A 41 -6.47 3.77 3.90
N ILE A 42 -6.25 4.77 3.03
CA ILE A 42 -6.78 4.81 1.67
C ILE A 42 -5.72 4.20 0.76
N TRP A 43 -5.99 2.97 0.30
CA TRP A 43 -5.10 2.22 -0.57
C TRP A 43 -5.47 2.44 -2.03
N MET A 44 -4.75 3.37 -2.70
CA MET A 44 -4.99 3.62 -4.12
C MET A 44 -4.22 2.63 -4.98
N SER A 45 -4.94 1.92 -5.84
CA SER A 45 -4.41 1.01 -6.86
C SER A 45 -4.74 1.48 -8.27
N GLY A 46 -4.03 0.99 -9.29
CA GLY A 46 -4.25 1.34 -10.69
C GLY A 46 -2.96 1.43 -11.50
N LEU A 47 -3.07 1.56 -12.82
CA LEU A 47 -1.95 1.54 -13.75
C LEU A 47 -0.95 2.70 -13.52
N SER A 48 0.28 2.55 -14.02
CA SER A 48 1.22 3.68 -14.15
C SER A 48 0.56 4.78 -14.98
N GLY A 49 0.73 6.05 -14.61
CA GLY A 49 0.08 7.16 -15.33
C GLY A 49 -1.43 7.31 -15.09
N ALA A 50 -2.07 6.46 -14.27
CA ALA A 50 -3.51 6.56 -13.99
C ALA A 50 -3.92 7.81 -13.19
N GLY A 51 -2.97 8.53 -12.58
CA GLY A 51 -3.24 9.73 -11.81
C GLY A 51 -3.29 9.52 -10.29
N LYS A 52 -2.90 8.34 -9.79
CA LYS A 52 -2.92 8.01 -8.34
C LYS A 52 -2.22 9.07 -7.48
N SER A 53 -0.97 9.39 -7.77
CA SER A 53 -0.18 10.37 -6.99
C SER A 53 -0.79 11.78 -7.05
N THR A 54 -1.37 12.17 -8.17
CA THR A 54 -2.07 13.46 -8.33
C THR A 54 -3.31 13.52 -7.44
N ILE A 55 -4.14 12.46 -7.48
CA ILE A 55 -5.34 12.36 -6.66
C ILE A 55 -4.98 12.28 -5.18
N ALA A 56 -3.98 11.46 -4.83
CA ALA A 56 -3.50 11.29 -3.46
C ALA A 56 -3.01 12.61 -2.86
N ASN A 57 -2.19 13.37 -3.61
CA ASN A 57 -1.69 14.67 -3.17
C ASN A 57 -2.82 15.70 -3.03
N ALA A 58 -3.79 15.74 -3.94
CA ALA A 58 -4.95 16.63 -3.84
C ALA A 58 -5.82 16.29 -2.61
N LEU A 59 -6.03 15.00 -2.37
CA LEU A 59 -6.76 14.52 -1.19
C LEU A 59 -6.03 14.87 0.11
N GLU A 60 -4.72 14.65 0.17
CA GLU A 60 -3.91 14.98 1.34
C GLU A 60 -3.97 16.48 1.65
N LYS A 61 -3.80 17.34 0.64
CA LYS A 61 -3.94 18.81 0.81
C LYS A 61 -5.30 19.19 1.41
N ARG A 62 -6.37 18.56 0.94
CA ARG A 62 -7.71 18.83 1.45
C ARG A 62 -7.88 18.38 2.90
N LEU A 63 -7.42 17.17 3.24
CA LEU A 63 -7.45 16.67 4.61
C LEU A 63 -6.60 17.53 5.54
N TYR A 64 -5.40 17.94 5.09
CA TYR A 64 -4.53 18.83 5.84
C TYR A 64 -5.21 20.19 6.13
N ALA A 65 -5.85 20.79 5.14
CA ALA A 65 -6.62 22.03 5.31
C ALA A 65 -7.79 21.88 6.32
N MET A 66 -8.31 20.66 6.47
CA MET A 66 -9.32 20.31 7.48
C MET A 66 -8.71 20.00 8.87
N GLY A 67 -7.40 20.22 9.06
CA GLY A 67 -6.68 19.96 10.30
C GLY A 67 -6.38 18.48 10.59
N LYS A 68 -6.59 17.59 9.61
CA LYS A 68 -6.31 16.16 9.76
C LYS A 68 -4.82 15.86 9.70
N LYS A 69 -4.38 14.88 10.45
CA LYS A 69 -3.00 14.39 10.49
C LYS A 69 -2.89 13.24 9.51
N THR A 70 -2.13 13.45 8.44
CA THR A 70 -2.04 12.54 7.30
C THR A 70 -0.60 12.13 7.00
N MET A 71 -0.43 11.04 6.27
CA MET A 71 0.82 10.66 5.63
C MET A 71 0.55 10.05 4.27
N LEU A 72 1.19 10.62 3.24
CA LEU A 72 1.16 10.09 1.89
C LEU A 72 2.39 9.21 1.63
N LEU A 73 2.13 7.95 1.28
CA LEU A 73 3.14 6.98 0.84
C LEU A 73 3.05 6.82 -0.68
N ASP A 74 3.95 7.46 -1.39
CA ASP A 74 4.06 7.35 -2.85
C ASP A 74 5.06 6.25 -3.25
N GLY A 75 4.75 5.52 -4.32
CA GLY A 75 5.52 4.36 -4.76
C GLY A 75 6.96 4.66 -5.12
N ASP A 76 7.22 5.80 -5.78
CA ASP A 76 8.58 6.17 -6.16
C ASP A 76 9.39 6.64 -4.93
N ASN A 77 8.79 7.47 -4.09
CA ASN A 77 9.45 7.99 -2.89
C ASN A 77 9.86 6.87 -1.93
N VAL A 78 8.99 5.89 -1.72
CA VAL A 78 9.27 4.75 -0.85
C VAL A 78 10.42 3.89 -1.40
N ARG A 79 10.51 3.75 -2.73
CA ARG A 79 11.62 3.02 -3.37
C ARG A 79 12.95 3.75 -3.32
N MET A 80 12.96 5.07 -3.15
CA MET A 80 14.19 5.83 -2.91
C MET A 80 14.74 5.69 -1.48
N GLY A 81 13.93 5.23 -0.54
CA GLY A 81 14.28 5.09 0.88
C GLY A 81 14.05 3.68 1.41
N LEU A 82 12.92 3.47 2.06
CA LEU A 82 12.55 2.25 2.77
C LEU A 82 12.74 0.96 1.95
N ASN A 83 12.44 1.01 0.67
CA ASN A 83 12.48 -0.12 -0.25
C ASN A 83 13.58 0.02 -1.33
N SER A 84 14.64 0.77 -1.05
CA SER A 84 15.76 1.01 -1.98
C SER A 84 16.52 -0.26 -2.36
N ASN A 85 16.43 -1.31 -1.55
CA ASN A 85 17.02 -2.63 -1.81
C ASN A 85 16.15 -3.54 -2.69
N LEU A 86 14.93 -3.12 -3.06
CA LEU A 86 14.01 -3.92 -3.86
C LEU A 86 14.02 -3.47 -5.34
N GLY A 87 14.08 -4.45 -6.23
CA GLY A 87 13.92 -4.26 -7.67
C GLY A 87 12.45 -4.32 -8.13
N PHE A 88 12.24 -4.91 -9.32
CA PHE A 88 10.94 -5.03 -9.98
C PHE A 88 10.57 -6.49 -10.31
N SER A 89 11.28 -7.48 -9.75
CA SER A 89 10.87 -8.89 -9.82
C SER A 89 9.51 -9.08 -9.14
N ASP A 90 8.89 -10.24 -9.32
CA ASP A 90 7.62 -10.53 -8.67
C ASP A 90 7.76 -10.56 -7.16
N GLU A 91 8.81 -11.20 -6.66
CA GLU A 91 9.13 -11.29 -5.26
C GLU A 91 9.36 -9.91 -4.65
N ASP A 92 10.12 -9.04 -5.34
CA ASP A 92 10.35 -7.66 -4.89
C ASP A 92 9.07 -6.84 -4.86
N ARG A 93 8.16 -7.07 -5.82
CA ARG A 93 6.85 -6.37 -5.84
C ARG A 93 5.98 -6.81 -4.66
N VAL A 94 5.92 -8.10 -4.38
CA VAL A 94 5.18 -8.67 -3.23
C VAL A 94 5.74 -8.10 -1.93
N GLU A 95 7.06 -8.15 -1.75
CA GLU A 95 7.73 -7.64 -0.55
C GLU A 95 7.57 -6.13 -0.41
N ASN A 96 7.60 -5.37 -1.51
CA ASN A 96 7.33 -3.93 -1.48
C ASN A 96 5.92 -3.65 -0.93
N ILE A 97 4.89 -4.33 -1.41
CA ILE A 97 3.51 -4.16 -0.93
C ILE A 97 3.37 -4.58 0.53
N ARG A 98 3.99 -5.70 0.93
CA ARG A 98 3.98 -6.16 2.31
C ARG A 98 4.58 -5.12 3.26
N ARG A 99 5.78 -4.58 2.94
CA ARG A 99 6.43 -3.53 3.78
C ARG A 99 5.57 -2.29 3.89
N ILE A 100 4.96 -1.84 2.79
CA ILE A 100 4.08 -0.67 2.81
C ILE A 100 2.85 -0.91 3.69
N ALA A 101 2.27 -2.10 3.66
CA ALA A 101 1.14 -2.45 4.50
C ALA A 101 1.50 -2.42 5.99
N GLU A 102 2.67 -2.93 6.38
CA GLU A 102 3.17 -2.87 7.76
C GLU A 102 3.41 -1.42 8.21
N VAL A 103 4.03 -0.60 7.36
CA VAL A 103 4.26 0.83 7.66
C VAL A 103 2.92 1.56 7.79
N ALA A 104 1.97 1.32 6.89
CA ALA A 104 0.63 1.92 6.97
C ALA A 104 -0.09 1.53 8.26
N LYS A 105 0.02 0.26 8.69
CA LYS A 105 -0.52 -0.21 9.96
C LYS A 105 0.09 0.52 11.15
N LEU A 106 1.42 0.63 11.22
CA LEU A 106 2.12 1.35 12.28
C LEU A 106 1.71 2.82 12.34
N MET A 107 1.53 3.47 11.18
CA MET A 107 1.05 4.84 11.08
C MET A 107 -0.41 4.97 11.52
N ASN A 108 -1.28 3.99 11.18
CA ASN A 108 -2.64 3.96 11.71
C ASN A 108 -2.64 3.76 13.24
N ASP A 109 -1.75 2.94 13.79
CA ASP A 109 -1.61 2.76 15.23
C ASP A 109 -1.08 4.03 15.90
N ALA A 110 -0.33 4.87 15.18
CA ALA A 110 0.04 6.22 15.61
C ALA A 110 -1.11 7.23 15.52
N GLY A 111 -2.28 6.87 14.96
CA GLY A 111 -3.45 7.74 14.84
C GLY A 111 -3.56 8.50 13.53
N LEU A 112 -2.68 8.23 12.54
CA LEU A 112 -2.64 8.95 11.27
C LEU A 112 -3.63 8.37 10.25
N ILE A 113 -4.12 9.25 9.36
CA ILE A 113 -4.77 8.84 8.11
C ILE A 113 -3.66 8.63 7.07
N VAL A 114 -3.57 7.43 6.52
CA VAL A 114 -2.55 7.07 5.54
C VAL A 114 -3.18 7.04 4.15
N ILE A 115 -2.50 7.63 3.17
CA ILE A 115 -2.88 7.58 1.77
C ILE A 115 -1.74 6.87 1.04
N THR A 116 -2.02 5.81 0.31
CA THR A 116 -1.00 5.10 -0.48
C THR A 116 -1.27 5.24 -1.97
N ALA A 117 -0.22 5.41 -2.78
CA ALA A 117 -0.32 5.52 -4.23
C ALA A 117 0.63 4.53 -4.91
N PHE A 118 0.17 3.28 -5.09
CA PHE A 118 0.94 2.18 -5.68
C PHE A 118 0.18 1.54 -6.85
N ILE A 119 0.90 0.90 -7.76
CA ILE A 119 0.26 0.11 -8.83
C ILE A 119 -0.52 -1.06 -8.23
N SER A 120 0.08 -1.79 -7.28
CA SER A 120 -0.50 -2.96 -6.58
C SER A 120 -1.26 -3.90 -7.52
N PRO A 121 -0.58 -4.49 -8.54
CA PRO A 121 -1.27 -5.16 -9.64
C PRO A 121 -1.94 -6.46 -9.21
N TYR A 122 -1.39 -7.15 -8.22
CA TYR A 122 -1.86 -8.47 -7.82
C TYR A 122 -2.94 -8.41 -6.75
N ARG A 123 -4.02 -9.15 -6.99
CA ARG A 123 -5.14 -9.22 -6.05
C ARG A 123 -4.72 -9.76 -4.69
N HIS A 124 -3.94 -10.85 -4.68
CA HIS A 124 -3.46 -11.46 -3.44
C HIS A 124 -2.61 -10.51 -2.59
N ASP A 125 -1.81 -9.61 -3.21
CA ASP A 125 -1.02 -8.61 -2.48
C ASP A 125 -1.92 -7.58 -1.81
N ARG A 126 -2.99 -7.14 -2.49
CA ARG A 126 -3.96 -6.20 -1.92
C ARG A 126 -4.78 -6.85 -0.79
N GLU A 127 -5.16 -8.12 -0.96
CA GLU A 127 -5.81 -8.92 0.09
C GLU A 127 -4.89 -9.09 1.32
N ASN A 128 -3.61 -9.39 1.10
CA ASN A 128 -2.60 -9.45 2.16
C ASN A 128 -2.43 -8.09 2.86
N ALA A 129 -2.33 -7.00 2.10
CA ALA A 129 -2.28 -5.65 2.67
C ALA A 129 -3.51 -5.34 3.51
N LYS A 130 -4.71 -5.76 3.06
CA LYS A 130 -5.95 -5.63 3.82
C LYS A 130 -5.90 -6.43 5.13
N GLN A 131 -5.38 -7.65 5.11
CA GLN A 131 -5.22 -8.47 6.32
C GLN A 131 -4.24 -7.84 7.32
N ILE A 132 -3.12 -7.29 6.84
CA ILE A 132 -2.12 -6.63 7.68
C ILE A 132 -2.70 -5.36 8.34
N ILE A 133 -3.35 -4.50 7.57
CA ILE A 133 -3.89 -3.20 8.03
C ILE A 133 -5.16 -3.39 8.86
N GLY A 134 -5.98 -4.39 8.51
CA GLY A 134 -7.23 -4.71 9.19
C GLY A 134 -8.38 -3.76 8.83
N ASP A 135 -9.26 -3.49 9.80
CA ASP A 135 -10.52 -2.75 9.62
C ASP A 135 -10.35 -1.32 9.07
N GLY A 136 -9.17 -0.76 9.20
CA GLY A 136 -8.83 0.55 8.65
C GLY A 136 -8.58 0.59 7.14
N PHE A 137 -8.50 -0.54 6.45
CA PHE A 137 -8.19 -0.60 5.01
C PHE A 137 -9.39 -0.17 4.15
N ARG A 138 -9.15 0.76 3.22
CA ARG A 138 -10.12 1.22 2.23
C ARG A 138 -9.45 1.25 0.86
N GLU A 139 -9.83 0.33 -0.02
CA GLU A 139 -9.29 0.27 -1.38
C GLU A 139 -10.00 1.27 -2.29
N VAL A 140 -9.21 1.97 -3.10
CA VAL A 140 -9.67 2.89 -4.15
C VAL A 140 -8.96 2.52 -5.45
N TYR A 141 -9.70 2.02 -6.41
CA TYR A 141 -9.16 1.73 -7.73
C TYR A 141 -9.29 2.95 -8.65
N VAL A 142 -8.16 3.44 -9.15
CA VAL A 142 -8.11 4.53 -10.14
C VAL A 142 -8.19 3.92 -11.53
N SER A 143 -9.41 3.90 -12.10
CA SER A 143 -9.80 3.13 -13.29
C SER A 143 -9.49 3.82 -14.63
N THR A 144 -8.45 4.63 -14.70
CA THR A 144 -8.01 5.24 -15.96
C THR A 144 -7.64 4.15 -16.96
N SER A 145 -8.17 4.26 -18.20
CA SER A 145 -7.90 3.25 -19.23
C SER A 145 -6.43 3.20 -19.61
N ILE A 146 -5.99 2.06 -20.15
CA ILE A 146 -4.59 1.90 -20.57
C ILE A 146 -4.21 2.85 -21.70
N GLU A 147 -5.15 3.11 -22.62
CA GLU A 147 -4.97 4.01 -23.73
C GLU A 147 -4.72 5.45 -23.24
N GLU A 148 -5.46 5.87 -22.22
CA GLU A 148 -5.26 7.18 -21.63
C GLU A 148 -3.99 7.27 -20.81
N CYS A 149 -3.62 6.20 -20.10
CA CYS A 149 -2.35 6.11 -19.37
C CYS A 149 -1.15 6.16 -20.35
N GLU A 150 -1.24 5.42 -21.44
CA GLU A 150 -0.22 5.37 -22.50
C GLU A 150 -0.09 6.72 -23.22
N LYS A 151 -1.21 7.39 -23.52
CA LYS A 151 -1.22 8.74 -24.10
C LYS A 151 -0.52 9.77 -23.21
N ARG A 152 -0.70 9.67 -21.90
CA ARG A 152 -0.03 10.56 -20.94
C ARG A 152 1.45 10.26 -20.83
N ASP A 153 1.81 9.02 -20.72
CA ASP A 153 3.16 8.43 -20.54
C ASP A 153 4.23 9.36 -19.95
N VAL A 154 3.91 10.03 -18.85
CA VAL A 154 4.69 11.11 -18.22
C VAL A 154 6.15 10.70 -17.95
N LYS A 155 6.39 9.39 -17.75
CA LYS A 155 7.71 8.82 -17.45
C LYS A 155 8.37 8.12 -18.64
N GLY A 156 7.70 8.05 -19.80
CA GLY A 156 8.19 7.29 -20.98
C GLY A 156 8.21 5.77 -20.79
N LEU A 157 7.53 5.26 -19.75
CA LEU A 157 7.56 3.83 -19.39
C LEU A 157 6.76 2.98 -20.37
N TYR A 158 5.63 3.48 -20.89
CA TYR A 158 4.83 2.78 -21.88
C TYR A 158 5.59 2.64 -23.20
N LYS A 159 6.21 3.72 -23.65
CA LYS A 159 7.09 3.70 -24.84
C LYS A 159 8.22 2.69 -24.67
N ALA A 160 8.93 2.72 -23.54
CA ALA A 160 10.02 1.79 -23.24
C ALA A 160 9.54 0.33 -23.17
N ALA A 161 8.34 0.07 -22.63
CA ALA A 161 7.75 -1.26 -22.59
C ALA A 161 7.36 -1.77 -23.99
N ARG A 162 6.79 -0.92 -24.85
CA ARG A 162 6.49 -1.25 -26.25
C ARG A 162 7.74 -1.55 -27.06
N GLU A 163 8.84 -0.86 -26.79
CA GLU A 163 10.15 -1.08 -27.40
C GLU A 163 10.89 -2.31 -26.82
N GLY A 164 10.29 -3.06 -25.89
CA GLY A 164 10.88 -4.23 -25.26
C GLY A 164 12.01 -3.93 -24.26
N LYS A 165 12.23 -2.67 -23.89
CA LYS A 165 13.27 -2.23 -22.94
C LYS A 165 12.90 -2.52 -21.48
N ILE A 166 11.62 -2.70 -21.19
CA ILE A 166 11.12 -3.03 -19.87
C ILE A 166 10.40 -4.37 -19.96
N ALA A 167 10.98 -5.39 -19.35
CA ALA A 167 10.32 -6.66 -19.15
C ALA A 167 9.22 -6.52 -18.07
N GLN A 168 8.12 -7.26 -18.18
CA GLN A 168 7.10 -7.38 -17.13
C GLN A 168 6.44 -6.04 -16.72
N PHE A 169 6.06 -5.21 -17.68
CA PHE A 169 5.34 -3.96 -17.42
C PHE A 169 3.83 -4.21 -17.31
N THR A 170 3.24 -3.80 -16.19
CA THR A 170 1.81 -3.99 -15.91
C THR A 170 0.93 -3.27 -16.93
N GLY A 171 0.06 -4.03 -17.60
CA GLY A 171 -0.85 -3.53 -18.62
C GLY A 171 -0.35 -3.64 -20.06
N ILE A 172 0.94 -3.94 -20.30
CA ILE A 172 1.51 -4.14 -21.65
C ILE A 172 2.00 -5.57 -21.85
N THR A 173 2.99 -6.01 -21.06
CA THR A 173 3.61 -7.33 -21.17
C THR A 173 3.08 -8.32 -20.13
N ARG A 174 2.31 -7.85 -19.17
CA ARG A 174 1.62 -8.66 -18.16
C ARG A 174 0.11 -8.49 -18.25
N ASP A 175 -0.59 -9.60 -18.06
CA ASP A 175 -2.04 -9.68 -18.16
C ASP A 175 -2.72 -8.73 -17.16
N ARG A 176 -3.65 -7.93 -17.67
CA ARG A 176 -4.49 -6.98 -16.93
C ARG A 176 -5.49 -7.66 -15.98
N LYS A 177 -5.75 -8.96 -16.14
CA LYS A 177 -6.75 -9.73 -15.37
C LYS A 177 -6.46 -9.80 -13.87
N SER A 178 -5.23 -9.52 -13.46
CA SER A 178 -4.85 -9.48 -12.05
C SER A 178 -5.05 -8.12 -11.36
N VAL A 179 -5.52 -7.09 -12.09
CA VAL A 179 -5.63 -5.71 -11.60
C VAL A 179 -7.09 -5.36 -11.17
N VAL A 180 -8.05 -6.23 -11.44
CA VAL A 180 -9.46 -6.03 -11.07
C VAL A 180 -9.92 -7.08 -10.07
#